data_3da17c5861287fceda5d45686164480c
#
_entry.id   3da17c5861287fceda5d45686164480c
#
_cell.length_a   1.000
_cell.length_b   1.000
_cell.length_c   1.000
_cell.angle_alpha   90.00
_cell.angle_beta   90.00
_cell.angle_gamma   90.00
#
_symmetry.space_group_name_H-M   'P 1'
#
loop_
_entity.id
_entity.type
_entity.pdbx_description
1 polymer ?
#
loop_
_entity_poly.entity_id
_entity_poly.type
_entity_poly.pdbx_seq_one_letter_code
_entity_poly.pdbx_strand_id
1 'polypeptide(L)'
;MFEAAQEQKQAGSNKMVVGVFVVIAAVAVGGVLYTMSKNSGKPSAPKTAAAGAPMPAGKADPEHDLKILSSRMEKDRLGTTAVWLVDIDNKSKTYTYSSIQYETTYVGPNNAALVVNKGTIPVQLGPGEERNAQIRDVLYPEGTTWYKIRIIGATPTVQ
;
A
#
# COMPACT_ATOMS: atom_id res chain seq x y z
N MET A 1 45.75 28.60 -29.87
CA MET A 1 46.06 27.25 -29.34
C MET A 1 44.91 26.89 -28.40
N PHE A 2 43.96 26.13 -28.90
CA PHE A 2 42.84 25.64 -28.10
C PHE A 2 42.98 24.13 -28.06
N GLU A 3 43.25 23.57 -26.87
CA GLU A 3 43.32 22.16 -26.60
C GLU A 3 41.91 21.62 -26.48
N ALA A 4 41.59 20.64 -27.32
CA ALA A 4 40.31 19.94 -27.33
C ALA A 4 40.26 18.96 -26.15
N ALA A 5 39.32 19.14 -25.24
CA ALA A 5 39.01 18.19 -24.20
C ALA A 5 38.38 16.92 -24.83
N GLN A 6 38.99 15.80 -24.62
CA GLN A 6 38.49 14.49 -25.02
C GLN A 6 37.28 14.08 -24.13
N GLU A 7 36.14 13.93 -24.76
CA GLU A 7 34.96 13.30 -24.16
C GLU A 7 35.24 11.79 -23.98
N GLN A 8 35.42 11.37 -22.76
CA GLN A 8 35.54 9.96 -22.39
C GLN A 8 34.13 9.33 -22.31
N LYS A 9 33.73 8.68 -23.38
CA LYS A 9 32.50 7.93 -23.51
C LYS A 9 32.58 6.66 -22.65
N GLN A 10 32.04 6.71 -21.45
CA GLN A 10 31.89 5.54 -20.57
C GLN A 10 30.75 4.66 -21.09
N ALA A 11 31.08 3.65 -21.88
CA ALA A 11 30.16 2.56 -22.25
C ALA A 11 30.04 1.59 -21.07
N GLY A 12 29.23 1.91 -20.08
CA GLY A 12 28.86 1.03 -18.99
C GLY A 12 27.96 -0.11 -19.48
N SER A 13 28.49 -1.31 -19.40
CA SER A 13 27.86 -2.55 -19.84
C SER A 13 26.59 -2.89 -19.04
N ASN A 14 25.43 -2.61 -19.61
CA ASN A 14 24.12 -3.01 -19.05
C ASN A 14 23.86 -4.53 -19.09
N LYS A 15 24.80 -5.32 -19.63
CA LYS A 15 24.66 -6.78 -19.76
C LYS A 15 24.75 -7.53 -18.43
N MET A 16 25.45 -6.97 -17.44
CA MET A 16 25.65 -7.63 -16.15
C MET A 16 24.40 -7.52 -15.25
N VAL A 17 23.65 -6.42 -15.36
CA VAL A 17 22.43 -6.18 -14.56
C VAL A 17 21.28 -7.09 -15.00
N VAL A 18 21.14 -7.35 -16.31
CA VAL A 18 20.11 -8.24 -16.85
C VAL A 18 20.30 -9.69 -16.41
N GLY A 19 21.56 -10.15 -16.35
CA GLY A 19 21.89 -11.51 -15.90
C GLY A 19 21.50 -11.80 -14.45
N VAL A 20 21.65 -10.83 -13.55
CA VAL A 20 21.31 -10.98 -12.12
C VAL A 20 19.81 -11.10 -11.92
N PHE A 21 19.00 -10.33 -12.65
CA PHE A 21 17.54 -10.42 -12.54
C PHE A 21 16.96 -11.76 -13.02
N VAL A 22 17.55 -12.34 -14.08
CA VAL A 22 17.11 -13.65 -14.60
C VAL A 22 17.39 -14.77 -13.59
N VAL A 23 18.54 -14.75 -12.93
CA VAL A 23 18.89 -15.77 -11.91
C VAL A 23 18.00 -15.67 -10.68
N ILE A 24 17.67 -14.45 -10.21
CA ILE A 24 16.77 -14.25 -9.06
C ILE A 24 15.35 -14.75 -9.38
N ALA A 25 14.85 -14.49 -10.60
CA ALA A 25 13.54 -14.97 -11.02
C ALA A 25 13.46 -16.51 -11.10
N ALA A 26 14.51 -17.16 -11.59
CA ALA A 26 14.56 -18.63 -11.68
C ALA A 26 14.56 -19.31 -10.29
N VAL A 27 15.24 -18.74 -9.30
CA VAL A 27 15.27 -19.27 -7.92
C VAL A 27 13.89 -19.10 -7.25
N ALA A 28 13.20 -17.97 -7.48
CA ALA A 28 11.88 -17.74 -6.91
C ALA A 28 10.82 -18.72 -7.46
N VAL A 29 10.82 -18.98 -8.77
CA VAL A 29 9.89 -19.93 -9.39
C VAL A 29 10.19 -21.37 -9.00
N GLY A 30 11.47 -21.75 -8.97
CA GLY A 30 11.89 -23.11 -8.55
C GLY A 30 11.58 -23.41 -7.09
N GLY A 31 11.72 -22.41 -6.20
CA GLY A 31 11.41 -22.54 -4.77
C GLY A 31 9.93 -22.80 -4.51
N VAL A 32 9.04 -22.10 -5.21
CA VAL A 32 7.58 -22.28 -5.07
C VAL A 32 7.12 -23.64 -5.55
N LEU A 33 7.63 -24.14 -6.68
CA LEU A 33 7.29 -25.46 -7.21
C LEU A 33 7.83 -26.60 -6.31
N TYR A 34 9.00 -26.44 -5.70
CA TYR A 34 9.58 -27.42 -4.80
C TYR A 34 8.77 -27.56 -3.50
N THR A 35 8.26 -26.47 -2.95
CA THR A 35 7.43 -26.51 -1.74
C THR A 35 6.04 -27.11 -1.99
N MET A 36 5.46 -26.91 -3.17
CA MET A 36 4.17 -27.49 -3.54
C MET A 36 4.25 -29.01 -3.76
N SER A 37 5.39 -29.53 -4.25
CA SER A 37 5.56 -30.98 -4.51
C SER A 37 5.72 -31.82 -3.25
N LYS A 38 6.14 -31.25 -2.11
CA LYS A 38 6.32 -32.01 -0.86
C LYS A 38 5.06 -32.13 0.01
N ASN A 39 3.99 -31.41 -0.31
CA ASN A 39 2.76 -31.39 0.50
C ASN A 39 1.66 -32.33 -0.02
N SER A 40 1.98 -33.27 -0.92
CA SER A 40 1.06 -34.30 -1.37
C SER A 40 1.06 -35.51 -0.39
N GLY A 41 0.71 -35.21 0.85
CA GLY A 41 0.64 -36.19 1.93
C GLY A 41 -0.76 -36.27 2.53
N LYS A 42 -1.54 -37.26 2.10
CA LYS A 42 -2.65 -37.92 2.81
C LYS A 42 -3.89 -37.07 3.12
N PRO A 43 -5.06 -37.39 2.59
CA PRO A 43 -6.31 -36.78 3.01
C PRO A 43 -6.62 -37.21 4.44
N SER A 44 -6.38 -36.37 5.40
CA SER A 44 -6.95 -36.50 6.74
C SER A 44 -8.42 -36.14 6.66
N ALA A 45 -9.27 -37.01 7.14
CA ALA A 45 -10.72 -36.83 7.25
C ALA A 45 -11.07 -35.46 7.87
N PRO A 46 -12.17 -34.84 7.47
CA PRO A 46 -12.59 -33.57 8.03
C PRO A 46 -12.88 -33.75 9.51
N LYS A 47 -12.01 -33.26 10.35
CA LYS A 47 -12.31 -33.05 11.77
C LYS A 47 -13.42 -32.00 11.81
N THR A 48 -14.63 -32.46 12.12
CA THR A 48 -15.77 -31.59 12.45
C THR A 48 -15.29 -30.54 13.44
N ALA A 49 -14.97 -29.38 12.96
CA ALA A 49 -14.63 -28.23 13.79
C ALA A 49 -15.91 -27.73 14.41
N ALA A 50 -15.84 -27.59 15.71
CA ALA A 50 -16.88 -27.22 16.64
C ALA A 50 -17.78 -26.08 16.14
N ALA A 51 -19.06 -26.30 16.38
CA ALA A 51 -20.12 -25.32 16.26
C ALA A 51 -19.80 -24.01 17.01
N GLY A 52 -20.09 -22.88 16.35
CA GLY A 52 -20.51 -21.70 17.06
C GLY A 52 -19.49 -20.64 17.38
N ALA A 53 -18.76 -20.15 16.38
CA ALA A 53 -18.40 -18.74 16.47
C ALA A 53 -19.68 -17.93 16.19
N PRO A 54 -20.13 -17.03 17.09
CA PRO A 54 -21.29 -16.19 16.81
C PRO A 54 -20.98 -15.38 15.54
N MET A 55 -21.85 -15.52 14.54
CA MET A 55 -21.76 -14.68 13.35
C MET A 55 -21.78 -13.22 13.80
N PRO A 56 -20.89 -12.39 13.27
CA PRO A 56 -20.85 -10.99 13.64
C PRO A 56 -22.20 -10.34 13.34
N ALA A 57 -22.80 -9.76 14.36
CA ALA A 57 -24.06 -9.04 14.25
C ALA A 57 -23.81 -7.69 13.59
N GLY A 58 -23.72 -7.65 12.27
CA GLY A 58 -23.58 -6.39 11.54
C GLY A 58 -22.88 -6.59 10.18
N LYS A 59 -23.14 -5.65 9.29
CA LYS A 59 -22.44 -5.55 8.00
C LYS A 59 -21.14 -4.79 8.20
N ALA A 60 -20.05 -5.26 7.57
CA ALA A 60 -18.80 -4.51 7.57
C ALA A 60 -18.99 -3.10 7.00
N ASP A 61 -18.49 -2.09 7.69
CA ASP A 61 -18.57 -0.69 7.28
C ASP A 61 -17.22 -0.01 7.43
N PRO A 62 -16.32 -0.18 6.44
CA PRO A 62 -14.96 0.32 6.54
C PRO A 62 -14.86 1.84 6.70
N GLU A 63 -15.81 2.62 6.20
CA GLU A 63 -15.78 4.09 6.32
C GLU A 63 -16.08 4.54 7.76
N HIS A 64 -16.87 3.78 8.51
CA HIS A 64 -17.14 4.04 9.91
C HIS A 64 -16.19 3.34 10.87
N ASP A 65 -15.77 2.14 10.53
CA ASP A 65 -14.87 1.32 11.36
C ASP A 65 -13.43 1.81 11.36
N LEU A 66 -12.95 2.30 10.21
CA LEU A 66 -11.59 2.79 10.08
C LEU A 66 -11.53 4.31 10.30
N LYS A 67 -10.70 4.73 11.24
CA LYS A 67 -10.50 6.15 11.60
C LYS A 67 -9.07 6.58 11.34
N ILE A 68 -8.92 7.71 10.68
CA ILE A 68 -7.64 8.41 10.63
C ILE A 68 -7.54 9.21 11.92
N LEU A 69 -6.63 8.82 12.81
CA LEU A 69 -6.38 9.50 14.08
C LEU A 69 -5.54 10.74 13.89
N SER A 70 -4.52 10.64 13.06
CA SER A 70 -3.67 11.75 12.67
C SER A 70 -3.27 11.65 11.20
N SER A 71 -3.03 12.80 10.59
CA SER A 71 -2.46 12.86 9.25
C SER A 71 -1.54 14.06 9.13
N ARG A 72 -0.36 13.82 8.57
CA ARG A 72 0.63 14.86 8.25
C ARG A 72 1.07 14.68 6.82
N MET A 73 1.15 15.78 6.08
CA MET A 73 1.65 15.79 4.73
C MET A 73 2.94 16.59 4.67
N GLU A 74 3.94 16.02 4.01
CA GLU A 74 5.21 16.66 3.70
C GLU A 74 5.43 16.64 2.20
N LYS A 75 6.14 17.63 1.67
CA LYS A 75 6.59 17.59 0.28
C LYS A 75 7.91 16.84 0.18
N ASP A 76 8.10 16.12 -0.90
CA ASP A 76 9.39 15.55 -1.21
C ASP A 76 10.45 16.66 -1.44
N ARG A 77 11.70 16.26 -1.59
CA ARG A 77 12.83 17.21 -1.79
C ARG A 77 12.66 18.12 -3.01
N LEU A 78 11.95 17.65 -4.03
CA LEU A 78 11.70 18.41 -5.26
C LEU A 78 10.41 19.25 -5.18
N GLY A 79 9.60 19.08 -4.14
CA GLY A 79 8.34 19.77 -3.95
C GLY A 79 7.21 19.31 -4.89
N THR A 80 7.41 18.20 -5.60
CA THR A 80 6.47 17.70 -6.62
C THR A 80 5.60 16.55 -6.14
N THR A 81 6.05 15.83 -5.11
CA THR A 81 5.35 14.67 -4.56
C THR A 81 4.89 14.97 -3.13
N ALA A 82 3.65 14.69 -2.82
CA ALA A 82 3.15 14.72 -1.45
C ALA A 82 3.38 13.37 -0.78
N VAL A 83 4.01 13.41 0.39
CA VAL A 83 4.23 12.25 1.26
C VAL A 83 3.34 12.40 2.47
N TRP A 84 2.38 11.51 2.62
CA TRP A 84 1.46 11.47 3.75
C TRP A 84 1.91 10.46 4.78
N LEU A 85 1.94 10.88 6.03
CA LEU A 85 2.07 10.03 7.20
C LEU A 85 0.69 9.98 7.88
N VAL A 86 0.10 8.82 7.97
CA VAL A 86 -1.25 8.63 8.51
C VAL A 86 -1.27 7.55 9.57
N ASP A 87 -1.95 7.83 10.68
CA ASP A 87 -2.24 6.86 11.73
C ASP A 87 -3.68 6.40 11.54
N ILE A 88 -3.87 5.10 11.34
CA ILE A 88 -5.17 4.49 11.07
C ILE A 88 -5.49 3.52 12.19
N ASP A 89 -6.69 3.64 12.74
CA ASP A 89 -7.24 2.79 13.78
C ASP A 89 -8.47 2.04 13.26
N ASN A 90 -8.56 0.74 13.56
CA ASN A 90 -9.72 -0.08 13.27
C ASN A 90 -10.59 -0.21 14.53
N LYS A 91 -11.70 0.51 14.55
CA LYS A 91 -12.70 0.49 15.64
C LYS A 91 -13.64 -0.71 15.61
N SER A 92 -13.61 -1.51 14.54
CA SER A 92 -14.38 -2.74 14.47
C SER A 92 -13.98 -3.70 15.59
N LYS A 93 -14.95 -4.46 16.10
CA LYS A 93 -14.72 -5.52 17.08
C LYS A 93 -14.61 -6.90 16.43
N THR A 94 -14.95 -7.01 15.14
CA THR A 94 -15.15 -8.29 14.46
C THR A 94 -14.45 -8.39 13.11
N TYR A 95 -14.17 -7.26 12.48
CA TYR A 95 -13.60 -7.24 11.14
C TYR A 95 -12.14 -6.85 11.13
N THR A 96 -11.33 -7.65 10.46
CA THR A 96 -10.01 -7.27 9.98
C THR A 96 -10.16 -6.61 8.62
N TYR A 97 -9.54 -5.46 8.43
CA TYR A 97 -9.56 -4.74 7.16
C TYR A 97 -8.20 -4.82 6.47
N SER A 98 -8.23 -5.02 5.15
CA SER A 98 -7.04 -5.00 4.29
C SER A 98 -7.30 -4.15 3.05
N SER A 99 -6.22 -3.83 2.30
CA SER A 99 -6.32 -3.03 1.07
C SER A 99 -7.16 -1.77 1.27
N ILE A 100 -6.78 -0.96 2.26
CA ILE A 100 -7.53 0.23 2.65
C ILE A 100 -7.46 1.27 1.53
N GLN A 101 -8.62 1.61 0.96
CA GLN A 101 -8.74 2.60 -0.10
C GLN A 101 -8.86 4.00 0.51
N TYR A 102 -8.09 4.93 -0.04
CA TYR A 102 -8.08 6.32 0.40
C TYR A 102 -8.31 7.28 -0.76
N GLU A 103 -8.72 8.47 -0.41
CA GLU A 103 -8.82 9.61 -1.31
C GLU A 103 -8.13 10.81 -0.68
N THR A 104 -7.21 11.46 -1.41
CA THR A 104 -6.64 12.75 -1.06
C THR A 104 -7.22 13.83 -1.96
N THR A 105 -7.52 14.99 -1.39
CA THR A 105 -8.02 16.16 -2.13
C THR A 105 -7.11 17.34 -1.84
N TYR A 106 -6.62 17.97 -2.89
CA TYR A 106 -5.87 19.22 -2.85
C TYR A 106 -6.76 20.36 -3.31
N VAL A 107 -6.83 21.40 -2.53
CA VAL A 107 -7.77 22.51 -2.75
C VAL A 107 -6.98 23.81 -2.90
N GLY A 108 -7.31 24.53 -3.93
CA GLY A 108 -6.74 25.83 -4.25
C GLY A 108 -7.55 27.00 -3.69
N PRO A 109 -7.26 28.22 -4.15
CA PRO A 109 -8.03 29.41 -3.84
C PRO A 109 -9.52 29.20 -4.14
N ASN A 110 -10.38 29.87 -3.38
CA ASN A 110 -11.84 29.79 -3.53
C ASN A 110 -12.44 28.40 -3.30
N ASN A 111 -11.75 27.53 -2.56
CA ASN A 111 -12.17 26.15 -2.27
C ASN A 111 -12.38 25.26 -3.52
N ALA A 112 -11.74 25.62 -4.63
CA ALA A 112 -11.76 24.79 -5.83
C ALA A 112 -10.84 23.57 -5.66
N ALA A 113 -11.37 22.37 -5.90
CA ALA A 113 -10.54 21.17 -5.92
C ALA A 113 -9.61 21.22 -7.14
N LEU A 114 -8.30 21.21 -6.89
CA LEU A 114 -7.28 21.18 -7.93
C LEU A 114 -7.02 19.77 -8.43
N VAL A 115 -6.86 18.83 -7.48
CA VAL A 115 -6.61 17.41 -7.77
C VAL A 115 -7.27 16.56 -6.70
N VAL A 116 -7.80 15.42 -7.14
CA VAL A 116 -8.28 14.33 -6.27
C VAL A 116 -7.56 13.07 -6.69
N ASN A 117 -6.75 12.52 -5.78
CA ASN A 117 -6.06 11.25 -5.98
C ASN A 117 -6.75 10.15 -5.19
N LYS A 118 -6.71 8.92 -5.71
CA LYS A 118 -7.18 7.72 -5.04
C LYS A 118 -6.11 6.65 -5.09
N GLY A 119 -6.02 5.88 -4.03
CA GLY A 119 -5.06 4.80 -3.95
C GLY A 119 -5.42 3.77 -2.90
N THR A 120 -4.51 2.83 -2.68
CA THR A 120 -4.68 1.76 -1.71
C THR A 120 -3.47 1.69 -0.78
N ILE A 121 -3.73 1.59 0.50
CA ILE A 121 -2.72 1.32 1.52
C ILE A 121 -2.68 -0.20 1.72
N PRO A 122 -1.57 -0.87 1.38
CA PRO A 122 -1.46 -2.33 1.46
C PRO A 122 -1.14 -2.80 2.88
N VAL A 123 -1.98 -2.41 3.85
CA VAL A 123 -1.87 -2.83 5.25
C VAL A 123 -3.08 -3.67 5.63
N GLN A 124 -2.90 -4.49 6.67
CA GLN A 124 -3.95 -5.25 7.31
C GLN A 124 -4.06 -4.80 8.76
N LEU A 125 -5.27 -4.44 9.20
CA LEU A 125 -5.57 -4.03 10.57
C LEU A 125 -6.62 -4.96 11.15
N GLY A 126 -6.24 -5.67 12.22
CA GLY A 126 -7.18 -6.44 13.04
C GLY A 126 -8.10 -5.55 13.88
N PRO A 127 -9.12 -6.12 14.53
CA PRO A 127 -10.02 -5.41 15.43
C PRO A 127 -9.27 -4.68 16.54
N GLY A 128 -9.50 -3.36 16.69
CA GLY A 128 -8.85 -2.52 17.69
C GLY A 128 -7.36 -2.26 17.43
N GLU A 129 -6.84 -2.62 16.27
CA GLU A 129 -5.43 -2.39 15.90
C GLU A 129 -5.26 -0.98 15.32
N GLU A 130 -4.17 -0.32 15.74
CA GLU A 130 -3.71 0.95 15.21
C GLU A 130 -2.42 0.74 14.42
N ARG A 131 -2.26 1.44 13.28
CA ARG A 131 -1.07 1.35 12.46
C ARG A 131 -0.74 2.63 11.72
N ASN A 132 0.55 2.93 11.69
CA ASN A 132 1.10 4.00 10.86
C ASN A 132 1.29 3.52 9.42
N ALA A 133 0.93 4.36 8.46
CA ALA A 133 1.15 4.13 7.04
C ALA A 133 1.74 5.37 6.37
N GLN A 134 2.59 5.12 5.38
CA GLN A 134 3.13 6.16 4.52
C GLN A 134 2.54 6.01 3.12
N ILE A 135 2.00 7.10 2.59
CA ILE A 135 1.40 7.19 1.26
C ILE A 135 2.17 8.22 0.45
N ARG A 136 2.34 7.96 -0.84
CA ARG A 136 2.95 8.91 -1.77
C ARG A 136 1.97 9.21 -2.89
N ASP A 137 1.57 10.48 -2.99
CA ASP A 137 0.83 10.98 -4.13
C ASP A 137 1.82 11.46 -5.20
N VAL A 138 1.57 11.06 -6.44
CA VAL A 138 2.48 11.32 -7.57
C VAL A 138 2.59 12.81 -7.89
N LEU A 139 1.59 13.60 -7.53
CA LEU A 139 1.55 15.03 -7.83
C LEU A 139 1.09 15.82 -6.62
N TYR A 140 1.88 16.85 -6.26
CA TYR A 140 1.44 17.92 -5.38
C TYR A 140 1.13 19.15 -6.25
N PRO A 141 -0.14 19.57 -6.38
CA PRO A 141 -0.52 20.66 -7.27
C PRO A 141 0.00 22.02 -6.76
N GLU A 142 0.56 22.80 -7.68
CA GLU A 142 0.88 24.19 -7.39
C GLU A 142 -0.39 24.98 -7.06
N GLY A 143 -0.30 25.96 -6.16
CA GLY A 143 -1.46 26.75 -5.73
C GLY A 143 -2.34 26.06 -4.68
N THR A 144 -1.95 24.90 -4.14
CA THR A 144 -2.68 24.26 -3.03
C THR A 144 -2.65 25.14 -1.79
N THR A 145 -3.83 25.48 -1.28
CA THR A 145 -4.01 26.28 -0.05
C THR A 145 -4.29 25.38 1.15
N TRP A 146 -5.01 24.26 0.96
CA TRP A 146 -5.22 23.23 1.97
C TRP A 146 -5.47 21.85 1.32
N TYR A 147 -5.46 20.82 2.13
CA TYR A 147 -5.59 19.43 1.69
C TYR A 147 -6.27 18.58 2.74
N LYS A 148 -6.86 17.48 2.31
CA LYS A 148 -7.48 16.46 3.18
C LYS A 148 -7.24 15.06 2.66
N ILE A 149 -7.31 14.09 3.57
CA ILE A 149 -7.31 12.67 3.27
C ILE A 149 -8.50 12.02 3.96
N ARG A 150 -9.12 11.03 3.32
CA ARG A 150 -10.18 10.20 3.89
C ARG A 150 -10.06 8.75 3.42
N ILE A 151 -10.57 7.83 4.21
CA ILE A 151 -10.80 6.45 3.83
C ILE A 151 -12.11 6.38 3.06
N ILE A 152 -12.13 5.65 1.94
CA ILE A 152 -13.29 5.48 1.06
C ILE A 152 -13.70 4.02 0.90
N GLY A 153 -12.98 3.09 1.54
CA GLY A 153 -13.28 1.67 1.54
C GLY A 153 -12.14 0.81 2.04
N ALA A 154 -12.41 -0.47 2.23
CA ALA A 154 -11.42 -1.50 2.52
C ALA A 154 -12.03 -2.89 2.27
N THR A 155 -11.19 -3.92 2.20
CA THR A 155 -11.64 -5.31 2.09
C THR A 155 -11.78 -5.90 3.49
N PRO A 156 -13.02 -6.24 3.94
CA PRO A 156 -13.24 -6.84 5.24
C PRO A 156 -13.00 -8.35 5.21
N THR A 157 -12.50 -8.89 6.31
CA THR A 157 -12.41 -10.33 6.60
C THR A 157 -12.87 -10.56 8.04
N VAL A 158 -13.71 -11.55 8.26
CA VAL A 158 -14.11 -11.99 9.61
C VAL A 158 -12.96 -12.79 10.21
N GLN A 159 -12.62 -12.53 11.48
CA GLN A 159 -11.67 -13.36 12.23
C GLN A 159 -12.28 -14.67 12.71
#